data_6fdde828302458b558584f343e8a4fcd
#
_entry.id   6fdde828302458b558584f343e8a4fcd
#
_cell.length_a   1.000
_cell.length_b   1.000
_cell.length_c   1.000
_cell.angle_alpha   90.00
_cell.angle_beta   90.00
_cell.angle_gamma   90.00
#
_symmetry.space_group_name_H-M   'P 1'
#
loop_
_entity.id
_entity.type
_entity.pdbx_description
1 polymer ?
#
loop_
_entity_poly.entity_id
_entity_poly.type
_entity_poly.pdbx_seq_one_letter_code
_entity_poly.pdbx_strand_id
1 'polypeptide(L)'
;MREWFLYSLVIWRIMALSELERKRLERTVGEFVERRRPPAHIRPQVDLGFRVKGQSVEIFEVRPRWNKPSERIEEAVAKATFVKNDATWRVFWQRADLKWHRYDPAPEVPSLERFLELVETDEFSCFFG
;
A
#
# COMPACT_ATOMS: atom_id res chain seq x y z
N MET A 1 -0.78 -37.55 -3.04
CA MET A 1 0.22 -36.48 -2.86
C MET A 1 0.25 -35.50 -4.03
N ARG A 2 0.34 -35.95 -5.28
CA ARG A 2 0.32 -35.07 -6.45
C ARG A 2 -0.97 -34.28 -6.59
N GLU A 3 -2.11 -34.91 -6.35
CA GLU A 3 -3.42 -34.29 -6.45
C GLU A 3 -3.60 -33.16 -5.42
N TRP A 4 -3.12 -33.39 -4.20
CA TRP A 4 -3.20 -32.40 -3.14
C TRP A 4 -2.32 -31.18 -3.44
N PHE A 5 -1.13 -31.40 -3.98
CA PHE A 5 -0.21 -30.32 -4.39
C PHE A 5 -0.82 -29.45 -5.49
N LEU A 6 -1.41 -30.07 -6.52
CA LEU A 6 -2.09 -29.37 -7.61
C LEU A 6 -3.30 -28.59 -7.10
N TYR A 7 -4.06 -29.16 -6.19
CA TYR A 7 -5.21 -28.52 -5.56
C TYR A 7 -4.79 -27.29 -4.76
N SER A 8 -3.71 -27.37 -4.00
CA SER A 8 -3.14 -26.27 -3.24
C SER A 8 -2.68 -25.13 -4.14
N LEU A 9 -2.03 -25.44 -5.27
CA LEU A 9 -1.60 -24.44 -6.26
C LEU A 9 -2.80 -23.74 -6.92
N VAL A 10 -3.85 -24.47 -7.22
CA VAL A 10 -5.07 -23.90 -7.82
C VAL A 10 -5.75 -22.95 -6.83
N ILE A 11 -5.88 -23.34 -5.57
CA ILE A 11 -6.44 -22.49 -4.52
C ILE A 11 -5.61 -21.22 -4.37
N TRP A 12 -4.28 -21.34 -4.32
CA TRP A 12 -3.40 -20.19 -4.21
C TRP A 12 -3.60 -19.20 -5.37
N ARG A 13 -3.69 -19.70 -6.60
CA ARG A 13 -3.96 -18.88 -7.79
C ARG A 13 -5.31 -18.17 -7.73
N ILE A 14 -6.33 -18.85 -7.20
CA ILE A 14 -7.68 -18.28 -7.04
C ILE A 14 -7.67 -17.16 -6.01
N MET A 15 -6.89 -17.29 -4.93
CA MET A 15 -6.83 -16.32 -3.84
C MET A 15 -5.84 -15.19 -4.06
N ALA A 16 -4.86 -15.38 -4.93
CA ALA A 16 -3.86 -14.35 -5.22
C ALA A 16 -4.35 -13.42 -6.35
N LEU A 17 -3.79 -12.22 -6.37
CA LEU A 17 -3.98 -11.32 -7.51
C LEU A 17 -3.34 -11.94 -8.76
N SER A 18 -4.03 -11.89 -9.89
CA SER A 18 -3.46 -12.29 -11.17
C SER A 18 -2.33 -11.34 -11.58
N GLU A 19 -1.44 -11.78 -12.47
CA GLU A 19 -0.39 -10.91 -13.00
C GLU A 19 -0.96 -9.65 -13.65
N LEU A 20 -2.07 -9.77 -14.37
CA LEU A 20 -2.72 -8.64 -15.02
C LEU A 20 -3.29 -7.65 -14.00
N GLU A 21 -3.94 -8.16 -12.97
CA GLU A 21 -4.45 -7.34 -11.86
C GLU A 21 -3.31 -6.65 -11.13
N ARG A 22 -2.20 -7.36 -10.89
CA ARG A 22 -1.03 -6.82 -10.24
C ARG A 22 -0.38 -5.69 -11.06
N LYS A 23 -0.25 -5.87 -12.37
CA LYS A 23 0.29 -4.83 -13.27
C LYS A 23 -0.59 -3.60 -13.30
N ARG A 24 -1.91 -3.80 -13.31
CA ARG A 24 -2.88 -2.70 -13.27
C ARG A 24 -2.78 -1.94 -11.94
N LEU A 25 -2.67 -2.65 -10.85
CA LEU A 25 -2.48 -2.08 -9.51
C LEU A 25 -1.18 -1.27 -9.44
N GLU A 26 -0.08 -1.83 -9.92
CA GLU A 26 1.22 -1.16 -9.94
C GLU A 26 1.17 0.13 -10.76
N ARG A 27 0.47 0.12 -11.90
CA ARG A 27 0.29 1.31 -12.72
C ARG A 27 -0.51 2.38 -12.00
N THR A 28 -1.66 2.01 -11.43
CA THR A 28 -2.56 2.94 -10.76
C THR A 28 -1.90 3.60 -9.56
N VAL A 29 -1.28 2.81 -8.71
CA VAL A 29 -0.57 3.33 -7.53
C VAL A 29 0.69 4.09 -7.93
N GLY A 30 1.41 3.60 -8.93
CA GLY A 30 2.60 4.27 -9.46
C GLY A 30 2.30 5.67 -9.99
N GLU A 31 1.20 5.84 -10.71
CA GLU A 31 0.76 7.15 -11.20
C GLU A 31 0.40 8.08 -10.04
N PHE A 32 -0.29 7.57 -9.04
CA PHE A 32 -0.62 8.33 -7.83
C PHE A 32 0.65 8.80 -7.11
N VAL A 33 1.58 7.89 -6.87
CA VAL A 33 2.84 8.19 -6.18
C VAL A 33 3.65 9.21 -6.98
N GLU A 34 3.75 9.04 -8.30
CA GLU A 34 4.51 9.96 -9.15
C GLU A 34 3.95 11.38 -9.12
N ARG A 35 2.62 11.52 -9.13
CA ARG A 35 1.98 12.84 -9.02
C ARG A 35 2.22 13.49 -7.66
N ARG A 36 2.32 12.68 -6.61
CA ARG A 36 2.45 13.18 -5.24
C ARG A 36 3.90 13.27 -4.75
N ARG A 37 4.84 12.73 -5.49
CA ARG A 37 6.25 12.84 -5.13
C ARG A 37 6.66 14.30 -5.02
N PRO A 38 7.47 14.67 -4.01
CA PRO A 38 8.00 16.02 -3.94
C PRO A 38 8.89 16.33 -5.15
N PRO A 39 9.15 17.61 -5.41
CA PRO A 39 10.10 18.01 -6.47
C PRO A 39 11.46 17.37 -6.29
N ALA A 40 12.19 17.15 -7.37
CA ALA A 40 13.45 16.43 -7.37
C ALA A 40 14.47 16.97 -6.34
N HIS A 41 14.51 18.28 -6.15
CA HIS A 41 15.43 18.91 -5.19
C HIS A 41 15.08 18.66 -3.73
N ILE A 42 13.84 18.24 -3.43
CA ILE A 42 13.37 17.93 -2.09
C ILE A 42 13.50 16.43 -1.77
N ARG A 43 13.53 15.56 -2.79
CA ARG A 43 13.56 14.10 -2.62
C ARG A 43 14.68 13.58 -1.73
N PRO A 44 15.87 14.20 -1.65
CA PRO A 44 16.86 13.77 -0.67
C PRO A 44 16.42 13.90 0.79
N GLN A 45 15.47 14.79 1.08
CA GLN A 45 14.93 15.02 2.42
C GLN A 45 13.69 14.20 2.70
N VAL A 46 12.83 14.05 1.70
CA VAL A 46 11.62 13.23 1.77
C VAL A 46 11.21 12.82 0.36
N ASP A 47 10.97 11.54 0.19
CA ASP A 47 10.42 11.00 -1.05
C ASP A 47 9.24 10.10 -0.72
N LEU A 48 8.51 9.69 -1.73
CA LEU A 48 7.34 8.84 -1.60
C LEU A 48 7.54 7.60 -2.48
N GLY A 49 7.18 6.44 -1.95
CA GLY A 49 7.26 5.19 -2.68
C GLY A 49 6.11 4.26 -2.34
N PHE A 50 6.07 3.15 -3.04
CA PHE A 50 5.08 2.10 -2.76
C PHE A 50 5.68 0.73 -3.08
N ARG A 51 5.04 -0.31 -2.53
CA ARG A 51 5.34 -1.70 -2.87
C ARG A 51 4.08 -2.51 -2.92
N VAL A 52 4.07 -3.54 -3.73
CA VAL A 52 3.03 -4.57 -3.74
C VAL A 52 3.58 -5.80 -3.06
N LYS A 53 2.88 -6.27 -2.03
CA LYS A 53 3.27 -7.42 -1.25
C LYS A 53 2.05 -8.34 -1.10
N GLY A 54 2.06 -9.48 -1.81
CA GLY A 54 0.91 -10.36 -1.86
C GLY A 54 -0.31 -9.64 -2.41
N GLN A 55 -1.38 -9.57 -1.65
CA GLN A 55 -2.63 -8.89 -2.00
C GLN A 55 -2.70 -7.47 -1.46
N SER A 56 -1.59 -6.96 -0.93
CA SER A 56 -1.55 -5.64 -0.31
C SER A 56 -0.70 -4.68 -1.11
N VAL A 57 -1.06 -3.41 -1.07
CA VAL A 57 -0.23 -2.30 -1.50
C VAL A 57 0.08 -1.43 -0.29
N GLU A 58 1.36 -1.08 -0.13
CA GLU A 58 1.82 -0.21 0.94
C GLU A 58 2.41 1.06 0.33
N ILE A 59 2.02 2.20 0.86
CA ILE A 59 2.58 3.51 0.52
C ILE A 59 3.44 3.95 1.69
N PHE A 60 4.64 4.46 1.42
CA PHE A 60 5.58 4.87 2.46
C PHE A 60 6.34 6.12 2.03
N GLU A 61 6.79 6.89 3.04
CA GLU A 61 7.74 7.97 2.83
C GLU A 61 9.15 7.43 3.03
N VAL A 62 10.11 8.00 2.30
CA VAL A 62 11.54 7.68 2.44
C VAL A 62 12.24 8.92 2.97
N ARG A 63 12.88 8.78 4.12
CA ARG A 63 13.56 9.89 4.81
C ARG A 63 14.98 9.48 5.25
N PRO A 64 15.92 10.43 5.35
CA PRO A 64 17.18 10.17 6.01
C PRO A 64 16.95 9.82 7.48
N ARG A 65 17.77 8.93 8.00
CA ARG A 65 17.76 8.63 9.43
C ARG A 65 18.29 9.83 10.20
N TRP A 66 17.56 10.26 11.25
CA TRP A 66 17.93 11.48 12.00
C TRP A 66 19.33 11.44 12.61
N ASN A 67 19.78 10.26 13.08
CA ASN A 67 21.09 10.07 13.72
C ASN A 67 22.18 9.58 12.75
N LYS A 68 21.82 9.27 11.51
CA LYS A 68 22.76 8.81 10.47
C LYS A 68 22.18 9.15 9.08
N PRO A 69 22.30 10.43 8.64
CA PRO A 69 21.66 10.88 7.40
C PRO A 69 22.09 10.16 6.12
N SER A 70 23.20 9.43 6.15
CA SER A 70 23.62 8.59 5.02
C SER A 70 22.73 7.37 4.84
N GLU A 71 22.00 6.95 5.86
CA GLU A 71 21.03 5.88 5.78
C GLU A 71 19.63 6.44 5.58
N ARG A 72 18.85 5.74 4.76
CA ARG A 72 17.45 6.08 4.54
C ARG A 72 16.54 5.09 5.23
N ILE A 73 15.44 5.59 5.77
CA ILE A 73 14.41 4.77 6.40
C ILE A 73 13.09 4.96 5.67
N GLU A 74 12.24 3.94 5.73
CA GLU A 74 10.88 3.99 5.21
C GLU A 74 9.91 4.18 6.36
N GLU A 75 9.04 5.17 6.24
CA GLU A 75 7.97 5.42 7.20
C GLU A 75 6.64 5.08 6.53
N ALA A 76 5.92 4.10 7.08
CA ALA A 76 4.66 3.66 6.53
C ALA A 76 3.60 4.77 6.56
N VAL A 77 2.87 4.93 5.46
CA VAL A 77 1.80 5.91 5.31
C VAL A 77 0.45 5.24 5.31
N ALA A 78 0.23 4.30 4.39
CA ALA A 78 -1.07 3.65 4.20
C ALA A 78 -0.89 2.26 3.62
N LYS A 79 -1.87 1.39 3.88
CA LYS A 79 -1.91 0.05 3.29
C LYS A 79 -3.35 -0.27 2.89
N ALA A 80 -3.49 -0.91 1.74
CA ALA A 80 -4.75 -1.50 1.32
C ALA A 80 -4.53 -2.98 0.98
N THR A 81 -5.44 -3.83 1.44
CA THR A 81 -5.40 -5.27 1.20
C THR A 81 -6.65 -5.69 0.46
N PHE A 82 -6.47 -6.34 -0.69
CA PHE A 82 -7.59 -6.84 -1.49
C PHE A 82 -8.18 -8.10 -0.88
N VAL A 83 -9.50 -8.11 -0.72
CA VAL A 83 -10.27 -9.25 -0.24
C VAL A 83 -11.10 -9.76 -1.40
N LYS A 84 -10.66 -10.85 -2.02
CA LYS A 84 -11.22 -11.36 -3.27
C LYS A 84 -12.69 -11.77 -3.14
N ASN A 85 -13.06 -12.40 -2.03
CA ASN A 85 -14.44 -12.86 -1.80
C ASN A 85 -15.46 -11.72 -1.82
N ASP A 86 -15.08 -10.58 -1.28
CA ASP A 86 -15.94 -9.41 -1.18
C ASP A 86 -15.69 -8.41 -2.30
N ALA A 87 -14.62 -8.62 -3.10
CA ALA A 87 -14.14 -7.70 -4.12
C ALA A 87 -13.94 -6.28 -3.56
N THR A 88 -13.42 -6.18 -2.34
CA THR A 88 -13.19 -4.92 -1.62
C THR A 88 -11.74 -4.79 -1.22
N TRP A 89 -11.35 -3.58 -0.85
CA TRP A 89 -10.03 -3.27 -0.31
C TRP A 89 -10.18 -2.87 1.15
N ARG A 90 -9.47 -3.56 2.04
CA ARG A 90 -9.38 -3.16 3.45
C ARG A 90 -8.31 -2.11 3.61
N VAL A 91 -8.62 -1.06 4.37
CA VAL A 91 -7.75 0.11 4.53
C VAL A 91 -7.12 0.11 5.92
N PHE A 92 -5.80 0.34 5.95
CA PHE A 92 -5.02 0.39 7.19
C PHE A 92 -4.14 1.61 7.23
N TRP A 93 -3.85 2.07 8.43
CA TRP A 93 -2.89 3.12 8.71
C TRP A 93 -1.96 2.67 9.83
N GLN A 94 -0.77 3.25 9.89
CA GLN A 94 0.19 2.90 10.93
C GLN A 94 0.17 3.93 12.04
N ARG A 95 0.05 3.46 13.28
CA ARG A 95 0.04 4.32 14.46
C ARG A 95 1.45 4.41 15.06
N ALA A 96 1.57 5.22 16.13
CA ALA A 96 2.84 5.42 16.81
C ALA A 96 3.48 4.13 17.36
N ASP A 97 2.69 3.07 17.55
CA ASP A 97 3.18 1.74 17.95
C ASP A 97 3.86 0.97 16.79
N LEU A 98 3.92 1.57 15.58
CA LEU A 98 4.47 1.00 14.35
C LEU A 98 3.74 -0.25 13.87
N LYS A 99 2.47 -0.39 14.27
CA LYS A 99 1.60 -1.49 13.83
C LYS A 99 0.51 -0.97 12.91
N TRP A 100 0.07 -1.83 11.99
CA TRP A 100 -1.05 -1.54 11.12
C TRP A 100 -2.37 -1.67 11.88
N HIS A 101 -3.18 -0.63 11.81
CA HIS A 101 -4.50 -0.56 12.42
C HIS A 101 -5.55 -0.33 11.34
N ARG A 102 -6.74 -0.89 11.54
CA ARG A 102 -7.85 -0.66 10.64
C ARG A 102 -8.19 0.84 10.62
N TYR A 103 -8.40 1.35 9.42
CA TYR A 103 -8.81 2.74 9.25
C TYR A 103 -10.32 2.85 9.50
N ASP A 104 -10.72 3.12 10.73
CA ASP A 104 -12.12 3.10 11.14
C ASP A 104 -13.05 4.05 10.37
N PRO A 105 -12.62 5.25 9.90
CA PRO A 105 -13.50 6.11 9.10
C PRO A 105 -13.97 5.47 7.79
N ALA A 106 -13.16 4.60 7.19
CA ALA A 106 -13.50 3.84 5.98
C ALA A 106 -12.71 2.53 5.97
N PRO A 107 -13.15 1.51 6.72
CA PRO A 107 -12.36 0.27 6.89
C PRO A 107 -12.30 -0.58 5.63
N GLU A 108 -13.26 -0.42 4.73
CA GLU A 108 -13.29 -1.09 3.44
C GLU A 108 -13.76 -0.12 2.37
N VAL A 109 -13.19 -0.25 1.18
CA VAL A 109 -13.56 0.57 0.02
C VAL A 109 -13.75 -0.34 -1.19
N PRO A 110 -14.63 0.04 -2.14
CA PRO A 110 -14.94 -0.81 -3.29
C PRO A 110 -13.85 -0.86 -4.35
N SER A 111 -12.91 0.07 -4.34
CA SER A 111 -11.90 0.16 -5.39
C SER A 111 -10.58 0.70 -4.86
N LEU A 112 -9.52 0.40 -5.58
CA LEU A 112 -8.19 0.94 -5.30
C LEU A 112 -8.18 2.47 -5.43
N GLU A 113 -8.87 2.98 -6.42
CA GLU A 113 -8.99 4.43 -6.65
C GLU A 113 -9.60 5.14 -5.45
N ARG A 114 -10.61 4.51 -4.83
CA ARG A 114 -11.22 5.06 -3.62
C ARG A 114 -10.25 5.07 -2.44
N PHE A 115 -9.42 4.04 -2.31
CA PHE A 115 -8.35 4.01 -1.32
C PHE A 115 -7.38 5.18 -1.54
N LEU A 116 -6.95 5.39 -2.77
CA LEU A 116 -6.03 6.50 -3.09
C LEU A 116 -6.64 7.87 -2.82
N GLU A 117 -7.94 8.04 -3.05
CA GLU A 117 -8.66 9.27 -2.68
C GLU A 117 -8.64 9.51 -1.17
N LEU A 118 -8.82 8.47 -0.36
CA LEU A 118 -8.73 8.58 1.09
C LEU A 118 -7.34 9.05 1.54
N VAL A 119 -6.30 8.49 0.94
CA VAL A 119 -4.92 8.87 1.26
C VAL A 119 -4.64 10.31 0.82
N GLU A 120 -5.11 10.70 -0.36
CA GLU A 120 -4.93 12.06 -0.89
C GLU A 120 -5.62 13.11 -0.02
N THR A 121 -6.87 12.84 0.35
CA THR A 121 -7.66 13.75 1.19
C THR A 121 -7.14 13.81 2.62
N ASP A 122 -6.75 12.65 3.16
CA ASP A 122 -6.23 12.50 4.53
C ASP A 122 -7.01 13.31 5.56
N GLU A 123 -8.34 13.15 5.53
CA GLU A 123 -9.30 13.97 6.30
C GLU A 123 -8.99 14.03 7.80
N PHE A 124 -8.50 12.92 8.37
CA PHE A 124 -8.21 12.82 9.80
C PHE A 124 -6.72 12.85 10.12
N SER A 125 -5.89 13.19 9.14
CA SER A 125 -4.43 13.24 9.28
C SER A 125 -3.80 11.94 9.80
N CYS A 126 -4.41 10.81 9.46
CA CYS A 126 -3.91 9.49 9.86
C CYS A 126 -2.77 8.98 8.98
N PHE A 127 -2.73 9.42 7.72
CA PHE A 127 -1.75 8.92 6.75
C PHE A 127 -0.47 9.76 6.73
N PHE A 128 -0.58 11.02 6.44
CA PHE A 128 0.59 11.91 6.39
C PHE A 128 0.80 12.75 7.66
N GLY A 129 -0.17 12.75 8.52
CA GLY A 129 -0.11 13.49 9.77
C GLY A 129 -0.62 14.92 9.67
#